data_f03ac169be131f52133a34187846f72d
#
_entry.id   f03ac169be131f52133a34187846f72d
#
_cell.length_a   1.000
_cell.length_b   1.000
_cell.length_c   1.000
_cell.angle_alpha   90.00
_cell.angle_beta   90.00
_cell.angle_gamma   90.00
#
_symmetry.space_group_name_H-M   'P 1'
#
loop_
_entity.id
_entity.type
_entity.pdbx_description
1 polymer ?
#
loop_
_entity_poly.entity_id
_entity_poly.type
_entity_poly.pdbx_seq_one_letter_code
_entity_poly.pdbx_strand_id
1 'polypeptide(L)'
;MNEVKRRTETDAGDERSEEPNESPVIVVVGIGADGMAGLGESSRIELRSATVIYGSPRQLDLLDDSVTAPQRRWPSPMLPTLEHLLDDDPTGDIHVVASGDPLLHGIGATLIRLYGPDQVRVLPHVSSATLACARMGWAVHDTEVVSLVNAPVHTAVRRGGRAVVLSRDAATPAALAAALTGTGRGASEFTVLEQIGGPAERIRSGPADIWAAAPPADIDDLNIIAVRYQPDEHDGLSLPDAAFSHDGQITKQTIRAVTLAALSPRPGELLWDVGSGSGSIAVEWCRSAPGCRAVAFETDPQRRERIAANAIAFGVDVQVRGEAPDDFAGAPQPDVIFIGGGLTRTGLVEECFGHLPGGGRLVANAVTAESEALLVQWHSRLAGELRRFQHYRGEPLGGFTGWRPQMPITQWSVKLL
;
A
#
# COMPACT_ATOMS: atom_id res chain seq x y z
N MET A 1 -57.57 -44.26 23.04
CA MET A 1 -58.79 -43.42 22.90
C MET A 1 -58.35 -42.03 23.38
N ASN A 2 -57.80 -41.18 22.49
CA ASN A 2 -57.60 -39.79 22.69
C ASN A 2 -57.48 -39.13 21.32
N GLU A 3 -58.49 -38.31 21.03
CA GLU A 3 -58.64 -37.56 19.79
C GLU A 3 -57.59 -36.44 19.69
N VAL A 4 -56.85 -36.40 18.58
CA VAL A 4 -55.97 -35.30 18.20
C VAL A 4 -56.77 -34.34 17.33
N LYS A 5 -57.13 -33.19 17.89
CA LYS A 5 -57.71 -32.03 17.16
C LYS A 5 -56.65 -31.46 16.19
N ARG A 6 -56.93 -31.54 14.89
CA ARG A 6 -56.24 -30.75 13.84
C ARG A 6 -56.65 -29.28 13.97
N ARG A 7 -55.67 -28.42 14.26
CA ARG A 7 -55.76 -26.98 14.00
C ARG A 7 -55.28 -26.73 12.57
N THR A 8 -56.12 -26.19 11.77
CA THR A 8 -55.83 -25.55 10.49
C THR A 8 -55.18 -24.20 10.79
N GLU A 9 -53.84 -24.07 10.59
CA GLU A 9 -53.19 -22.78 10.51
C GLU A 9 -53.36 -22.27 9.07
N THR A 10 -54.03 -21.15 8.95
CA THR A 10 -54.11 -20.32 7.75
C THR A 10 -52.77 -19.71 7.52
N ASP A 11 -52.17 -20.04 6.38
CA ASP A 11 -51.00 -19.45 5.80
C ASP A 11 -51.27 -17.97 5.49
N ALA A 12 -50.80 -17.08 6.37
CA ALA A 12 -50.73 -15.66 6.09
C ALA A 12 -49.40 -15.41 5.38
N GLY A 13 -49.48 -15.26 4.07
CA GLY A 13 -48.34 -14.88 3.23
C GLY A 13 -47.70 -13.61 3.77
N ASP A 14 -46.45 -13.73 4.20
CA ASP A 14 -45.55 -12.62 4.48
C ASP A 14 -45.19 -11.99 3.14
N GLU A 15 -46.01 -11.10 2.62
CA GLU A 15 -45.63 -10.16 1.57
C GLU A 15 -44.59 -9.20 2.17
N ARG A 16 -43.31 -9.63 2.16
CA ARG A 16 -42.20 -8.70 2.26
C ARG A 16 -42.31 -7.82 1.02
N SER A 17 -42.79 -6.62 1.20
CA SER A 17 -42.60 -5.54 0.26
C SER A 17 -41.09 -5.41 0.02
N GLU A 18 -40.60 -5.86 -1.14
CA GLU A 18 -39.33 -5.45 -1.68
C GLU A 18 -39.41 -3.92 -1.82
N GLU A 19 -38.83 -3.21 -0.85
CA GLU A 19 -38.55 -1.78 -1.04
C GLU A 19 -37.77 -1.63 -2.34
N PRO A 20 -38.11 -0.67 -3.17
CA PRO A 20 -37.36 -0.46 -4.42
C PRO A 20 -35.90 -0.20 -4.05
N ASN A 21 -35.02 -1.09 -4.49
CA ASN A 21 -33.59 -0.92 -4.42
C ASN A 21 -33.27 0.42 -5.09
N GLU A 22 -33.00 1.46 -4.30
CA GLU A 22 -32.69 2.78 -4.81
C GLU A 22 -31.56 2.62 -5.82
N SER A 23 -31.81 3.04 -7.06
CA SER A 23 -30.81 2.94 -8.14
C SER A 23 -29.54 3.65 -7.71
N PRO A 24 -28.35 3.09 -8.01
CA PRO A 24 -27.10 3.75 -7.66
C PRO A 24 -27.03 5.13 -8.28
N VAL A 25 -26.64 6.11 -7.48
CA VAL A 25 -26.62 7.53 -7.85
C VAL A 25 -25.37 7.87 -8.67
N ILE A 26 -24.28 7.09 -8.51
CA ILE A 26 -23.04 7.28 -9.23
C ILE A 26 -22.68 6.02 -10.02
N VAL A 27 -22.51 6.16 -11.33
CA VAL A 27 -22.08 5.05 -12.21
C VAL A 27 -20.68 5.30 -12.71
N VAL A 28 -19.75 4.44 -12.36
CA VAL A 28 -18.34 4.56 -12.77
C VAL A 28 -18.05 3.58 -13.91
N VAL A 29 -17.75 4.10 -15.10
CA VAL A 29 -17.48 3.31 -16.30
C VAL A 29 -15.98 3.33 -16.60
N GLY A 30 -15.37 2.16 -16.61
CA GLY A 30 -13.98 1.98 -17.06
C GLY A 30 -13.87 2.10 -18.59
N ILE A 31 -12.85 2.82 -19.07
CA ILE A 31 -12.56 2.99 -20.51
C ILE A 31 -11.05 2.80 -20.76
N GLY A 32 -10.71 2.02 -21.79
CA GLY A 32 -9.34 1.80 -22.24
C GLY A 32 -8.86 2.82 -23.25
N ALA A 33 -7.61 2.71 -23.71
CA ALA A 33 -7.07 3.52 -24.81
C ALA A 33 -7.74 3.21 -26.16
N ASP A 34 -8.50 2.13 -26.25
CA ASP A 34 -9.35 1.73 -27.37
C ASP A 34 -10.69 2.50 -27.43
N GLY A 35 -10.97 3.33 -26.42
CA GLY A 35 -12.14 4.18 -26.36
C GLY A 35 -13.47 3.42 -26.37
N MET A 36 -14.52 4.05 -26.93
CA MET A 36 -15.85 3.46 -27.04
C MET A 36 -15.85 2.12 -27.78
N ALA A 37 -14.93 1.90 -28.71
CA ALA A 37 -14.85 0.66 -29.49
C ALA A 37 -14.52 -0.57 -28.64
N GLY A 38 -13.70 -0.40 -27.58
CA GLY A 38 -13.31 -1.46 -26.66
C GLY A 38 -14.35 -1.79 -25.60
N LEU A 39 -15.37 -0.96 -25.41
CA LEU A 39 -16.36 -1.16 -24.36
C LEU A 39 -17.34 -2.30 -24.68
N GLY A 40 -17.76 -3.02 -23.65
CA GLY A 40 -18.90 -3.92 -23.70
C GLY A 40 -20.21 -3.16 -23.93
N GLU A 41 -21.22 -3.86 -24.44
CA GLU A 41 -22.49 -3.23 -24.80
C GLU A 41 -23.17 -2.54 -23.61
N SER A 42 -23.15 -3.14 -22.41
CA SER A 42 -23.71 -2.54 -21.21
C SER A 42 -23.07 -1.19 -20.86
N SER A 43 -21.74 -1.09 -20.96
CA SER A 43 -21.01 0.18 -20.70
C SER A 43 -21.32 1.23 -21.76
N ARG A 44 -21.47 0.82 -23.04
CA ARG A 44 -21.86 1.74 -24.13
C ARG A 44 -23.29 2.28 -23.95
N ILE A 45 -24.24 1.41 -23.60
CA ILE A 45 -25.63 1.82 -23.32
C ILE A 45 -25.66 2.81 -22.15
N GLU A 46 -24.93 2.51 -21.08
CA GLU A 46 -24.87 3.36 -19.90
C GLU A 46 -24.34 4.76 -20.24
N LEU A 47 -23.22 4.87 -20.94
CA LEU A 47 -22.66 6.17 -21.33
C LEU A 47 -23.56 6.96 -22.30
N ARG A 48 -24.30 6.28 -23.16
CA ARG A 48 -25.26 6.93 -24.08
C ARG A 48 -26.51 7.44 -23.37
N SER A 49 -26.91 6.81 -22.29
CA SER A 49 -28.08 7.22 -21.49
C SER A 49 -27.74 8.21 -20.38
N ALA A 50 -26.45 8.52 -20.18
CA ALA A 50 -26.00 9.43 -19.15
C ALA A 50 -26.62 10.82 -19.27
N THR A 51 -26.89 11.48 -18.12
CA THR A 51 -27.35 12.86 -18.05
C THR A 51 -26.20 13.85 -17.87
N VAL A 52 -25.13 13.43 -17.18
CA VAL A 52 -23.88 14.16 -17.03
C VAL A 52 -22.72 13.17 -16.90
N ILE A 53 -21.56 13.51 -17.47
CA ILE A 53 -20.36 12.66 -17.40
C ILE A 53 -19.17 13.46 -16.88
N TYR A 54 -18.55 12.97 -15.82
CA TYR A 54 -17.31 13.49 -15.27
C TYR A 54 -16.11 12.65 -15.71
N GLY A 55 -14.97 13.30 -15.98
CA GLY A 55 -13.74 12.62 -16.35
C GLY A 55 -12.54 13.54 -16.46
N SER A 56 -11.34 12.97 -16.62
CA SER A 56 -10.18 13.73 -17.07
C SER A 56 -10.33 14.12 -18.55
N PRO A 57 -9.64 15.18 -19.03
CA PRO A 57 -9.70 15.55 -20.45
C PRO A 57 -9.48 14.36 -21.38
N ARG A 58 -8.45 13.57 -21.13
CA ARG A 58 -8.13 12.38 -21.93
C ARG A 58 -9.25 11.34 -21.96
N GLN A 59 -9.91 11.10 -20.82
CA GLN A 59 -10.99 10.11 -20.74
C GLN A 59 -12.24 10.59 -21.48
N LEU A 60 -12.55 11.88 -21.38
CA LEU A 60 -13.67 12.48 -22.11
C LEU A 60 -13.43 12.49 -23.62
N ASP A 61 -12.20 12.73 -24.06
CA ASP A 61 -11.81 12.71 -25.49
C ASP A 61 -11.90 11.29 -26.12
N LEU A 62 -12.06 10.23 -25.33
CA LEU A 62 -12.30 8.85 -25.80
C LEU A 62 -13.77 8.53 -26.08
N LEU A 63 -14.68 9.41 -25.70
CA LEU A 63 -16.11 9.28 -25.98
C LEU A 63 -16.39 9.70 -27.42
N ASP A 64 -17.27 8.97 -28.11
CA ASP A 64 -17.68 9.29 -29.48
C ASP A 64 -18.98 10.14 -29.53
N ASP A 65 -19.37 10.59 -30.72
CA ASP A 65 -20.54 11.45 -30.97
C ASP A 65 -21.87 10.81 -30.52
N SER A 66 -21.91 9.52 -30.24
CA SER A 66 -23.12 8.84 -29.74
C SER A 66 -23.41 9.17 -28.25
N VAL A 67 -22.44 9.74 -27.55
CA VAL A 67 -22.57 10.20 -26.15
C VAL A 67 -22.86 11.68 -26.15
N THR A 68 -24.13 12.04 -25.92
CA THR A 68 -24.63 13.43 -26.02
C THR A 68 -24.69 14.17 -24.69
N ALA A 69 -24.43 13.48 -23.57
CA ALA A 69 -24.46 14.06 -22.22
C ALA A 69 -23.42 15.18 -22.06
N PRO A 70 -23.73 16.24 -21.29
CA PRO A 70 -22.76 17.24 -20.90
C PRO A 70 -21.53 16.63 -20.24
N GLN A 71 -20.34 16.98 -20.73
CA GLN A 71 -19.07 16.49 -20.22
C GLN A 71 -18.45 17.51 -19.25
N ARG A 72 -18.08 17.07 -18.05
CA ARG A 72 -17.46 17.89 -17.02
C ARG A 72 -16.07 17.37 -16.69
N ARG A 73 -15.07 18.25 -16.80
CA ARG A 73 -13.68 17.95 -16.43
C ARG A 73 -13.47 18.07 -14.93
N TRP A 74 -12.69 17.14 -14.35
CA TRP A 74 -12.28 17.27 -12.97
C TRP A 74 -11.44 18.52 -12.78
N PRO A 75 -11.70 19.33 -11.72
CA PRO A 75 -10.79 20.40 -11.30
C PRO A 75 -9.51 19.84 -10.70
N SER A 76 -8.50 20.68 -10.53
CA SER A 76 -7.29 20.35 -9.78
C SER A 76 -7.17 21.29 -8.57
N PRO A 77 -7.15 20.76 -7.35
CA PRO A 77 -7.23 19.36 -6.95
C PRO A 77 -8.66 18.76 -7.11
N MET A 78 -8.73 17.47 -7.42
CA MET A 78 -10.00 16.77 -7.68
C MET A 78 -10.77 16.43 -6.40
N LEU A 79 -10.07 16.12 -5.30
CA LEU A 79 -10.66 15.55 -4.09
C LEU A 79 -11.81 16.39 -3.49
N PRO A 80 -11.72 17.73 -3.35
CA PRO A 80 -12.83 18.52 -2.83
C PRO A 80 -14.12 18.37 -3.64
N THR A 81 -14.01 18.26 -4.98
CA THR A 81 -15.18 18.08 -5.86
C THR A 81 -15.78 16.68 -5.68
N LEU A 82 -14.95 15.65 -5.44
CA LEU A 82 -15.46 14.31 -5.19
C LEU A 82 -16.28 14.22 -3.91
N GLU A 83 -15.94 14.98 -2.88
CA GLU A 83 -16.65 15.00 -1.61
C GLU A 83 -18.04 15.65 -1.69
N HIS A 84 -18.26 16.51 -2.70
CA HIS A 84 -19.50 17.25 -2.93
C HIS A 84 -20.20 16.91 -4.25
N LEU A 85 -19.81 15.81 -4.89
CA LEU A 85 -20.28 15.46 -6.23
C LEU A 85 -21.80 15.37 -6.35
N LEU A 86 -22.47 14.80 -5.33
CA LEU A 86 -23.93 14.67 -5.29
C LEU A 86 -24.63 15.99 -4.94
N ASP A 87 -23.97 16.89 -4.22
CA ASP A 87 -24.51 18.21 -3.87
C ASP A 87 -24.54 19.11 -5.10
N ASP A 88 -23.54 18.99 -5.98
CA ASP A 88 -23.37 19.78 -7.19
C ASP A 88 -24.30 19.33 -8.34
N ASP A 89 -24.85 18.11 -8.28
CA ASP A 89 -25.74 17.58 -9.30
C ASP A 89 -26.97 16.84 -8.69
N PRO A 90 -28.02 17.59 -8.36
CA PRO A 90 -29.21 17.05 -7.69
C PRO A 90 -30.07 16.12 -8.57
N THR A 91 -29.72 15.91 -9.84
CA THR A 91 -30.42 14.96 -10.71
C THR A 91 -30.20 13.50 -10.33
N GLY A 92 -29.16 13.22 -9.57
CA GLY A 92 -28.86 11.89 -9.04
C GLY A 92 -28.34 10.86 -10.04
N ASP A 93 -28.18 11.24 -11.32
CA ASP A 93 -27.70 10.34 -12.39
C ASP A 93 -26.30 10.78 -12.88
N ILE A 94 -25.33 10.57 -12.02
CA ILE A 94 -23.95 10.99 -12.24
C ILE A 94 -23.14 9.85 -12.85
N HIS A 95 -22.56 10.08 -14.02
CA HIS A 95 -21.63 9.15 -14.63
C HIS A 95 -20.19 9.64 -14.50
N VAL A 96 -19.27 8.69 -14.27
CA VAL A 96 -17.84 8.96 -14.16
C VAL A 96 -17.07 8.03 -15.09
N VAL A 97 -16.28 8.56 -16.01
CA VAL A 97 -15.36 7.74 -16.81
C VAL A 97 -14.01 7.64 -16.11
N ALA A 98 -13.47 6.42 -16.04
CA ALA A 98 -12.21 6.09 -15.37
C ALA A 98 -11.32 5.25 -16.30
N SER A 99 -10.00 5.31 -16.12
CA SER A 99 -9.06 4.53 -16.93
C SER A 99 -9.10 3.04 -16.58
N GLY A 100 -9.31 2.17 -17.56
CA GLY A 100 -9.27 0.72 -17.41
C GLY A 100 -10.23 0.22 -16.32
N ASP A 101 -9.71 -0.46 -15.30
CA ASP A 101 -10.49 -0.89 -14.14
C ASP A 101 -10.55 0.23 -13.09
N PRO A 102 -11.74 0.79 -12.80
CA PRO A 102 -11.92 1.87 -11.82
C PRO A 102 -11.53 1.49 -10.38
N LEU A 103 -11.43 0.20 -10.08
CA LEU A 103 -11.06 -0.30 -8.75
C LEU A 103 -9.55 -0.57 -8.62
N LEU A 104 -8.81 -0.66 -9.72
CA LEU A 104 -7.36 -0.85 -9.69
C LEU A 104 -6.63 0.51 -9.60
N HIS A 105 -6.35 0.99 -8.40
CA HIS A 105 -5.76 2.31 -8.16
C HIS A 105 -6.53 3.47 -8.82
N GLY A 106 -7.84 3.28 -9.04
CA GLY A 106 -8.71 4.20 -9.76
C GLY A 106 -9.69 4.94 -8.86
N ILE A 107 -10.42 5.88 -9.47
CA ILE A 107 -11.39 6.76 -8.80
C ILE A 107 -12.58 5.98 -8.19
N GLY A 108 -12.95 4.81 -8.74
CA GLY A 108 -14.04 4.00 -8.25
C GLY A 108 -13.89 3.59 -6.79
N ALA A 109 -12.68 3.17 -6.39
CA ALA A 109 -12.40 2.84 -4.99
C ALA A 109 -12.54 4.06 -4.06
N THR A 110 -12.21 5.26 -4.53
CA THR A 110 -12.37 6.50 -3.77
C THR A 110 -13.85 6.87 -3.61
N LEU A 111 -14.63 6.77 -4.68
CA LEU A 111 -16.07 7.04 -4.65
C LEU A 111 -16.81 6.05 -3.73
N ILE A 112 -16.50 4.76 -3.79
CA ILE A 112 -17.08 3.77 -2.87
C ILE A 112 -16.74 4.10 -1.41
N ARG A 113 -15.54 4.56 -1.13
CA ARG A 113 -15.16 4.97 0.24
C ARG A 113 -15.92 6.21 0.72
N LEU A 114 -16.22 7.16 -0.17
CA LEU A 114 -16.93 8.40 0.16
C LEU A 114 -18.44 8.20 0.29
N TYR A 115 -19.05 7.43 -0.61
CA TYR A 115 -20.49 7.32 -0.75
C TYR A 115 -21.07 5.96 -0.34
N GLY A 116 -20.24 4.97 -0.13
CA GLY A 116 -20.66 3.59 0.16
C GLY A 116 -20.90 2.74 -1.11
N PRO A 117 -20.84 1.41 -0.97
CA PRO A 117 -21.02 0.48 -2.09
C PRO A 117 -22.42 0.47 -2.69
N ASP A 118 -23.43 0.84 -1.90
CA ASP A 118 -24.84 0.83 -2.33
C ASP A 118 -25.18 2.03 -3.23
N GLN A 119 -24.36 3.10 -3.18
CA GLN A 119 -24.56 4.33 -3.96
C GLN A 119 -23.63 4.40 -5.20
N VAL A 120 -22.72 3.44 -5.38
CA VAL A 120 -21.74 3.47 -6.46
C VAL A 120 -21.76 2.15 -7.23
N ARG A 121 -22.18 2.21 -8.48
CA ARG A 121 -22.12 1.07 -9.42
C ARG A 121 -20.90 1.20 -10.32
N VAL A 122 -20.08 0.14 -10.37
CA VAL A 122 -18.86 0.12 -11.19
C VAL A 122 -19.04 -0.84 -12.36
N LEU A 123 -18.78 -0.33 -13.56
CA LEU A 123 -18.69 -1.11 -14.82
C LEU A 123 -17.21 -1.15 -15.21
N PRO A 124 -16.46 -2.20 -14.84
CA PRO A 124 -15.02 -2.26 -15.08
C PRO A 124 -14.71 -2.53 -16.55
N HIS A 125 -13.58 -2.02 -17.02
CA HIS A 125 -12.92 -2.43 -18.24
C HIS A 125 -11.64 -3.19 -17.90
N VAL A 126 -10.98 -3.83 -18.88
CA VAL A 126 -9.71 -4.53 -18.65
C VAL A 126 -8.67 -3.55 -18.18
N SER A 127 -8.02 -3.86 -17.04
CA SER A 127 -6.98 -2.97 -16.50
C SER A 127 -5.72 -2.96 -17.37
N SER A 128 -4.99 -1.84 -17.36
CA SER A 128 -3.68 -1.76 -18.02
C SER A 128 -2.68 -2.79 -17.46
N ALA A 129 -2.79 -3.15 -16.17
CA ALA A 129 -1.97 -4.20 -15.58
C ALA A 129 -2.26 -5.58 -16.19
N THR A 130 -3.53 -5.93 -16.39
CA THR A 130 -3.92 -7.18 -17.04
C THR A 130 -3.46 -7.20 -18.51
N LEU A 131 -3.61 -6.08 -19.23
CA LEU A 131 -3.12 -5.95 -20.61
C LEU A 131 -1.59 -6.10 -20.67
N ALA A 132 -0.86 -5.46 -19.77
CA ALA A 132 0.60 -5.59 -19.68
C ALA A 132 1.03 -7.05 -19.41
N CYS A 133 0.38 -7.73 -18.46
CA CYS A 133 0.62 -9.15 -18.22
C CYS A 133 0.38 -9.99 -19.48
N ALA A 134 -0.69 -9.72 -20.23
CA ALA A 134 -0.98 -10.42 -21.48
C ALA A 134 0.10 -10.19 -22.56
N ARG A 135 0.62 -8.95 -22.70
CA ARG A 135 1.71 -8.64 -23.64
C ARG A 135 3.03 -9.30 -23.23
N MET A 136 3.29 -9.36 -21.93
CA MET A 136 4.51 -9.98 -21.36
C MET A 136 4.44 -11.51 -21.25
N GLY A 137 3.28 -12.12 -21.45
CA GLY A 137 3.05 -13.55 -21.20
C GLY A 137 3.17 -13.92 -19.71
N TRP A 138 2.78 -13.02 -18.82
CA TRP A 138 2.85 -13.22 -17.36
C TRP A 138 1.48 -13.57 -16.79
N ALA A 139 1.45 -14.46 -15.79
CA ALA A 139 0.25 -14.69 -15.01
C ALA A 139 0.02 -13.51 -14.06
N VAL A 140 -1.22 -12.99 -14.03
CA VAL A 140 -1.57 -11.82 -13.18
C VAL A 140 -1.32 -12.11 -11.70
N HIS A 141 -1.67 -13.31 -11.23
CA HIS A 141 -1.51 -13.69 -9.81
C HIS A 141 -0.05 -13.84 -9.35
N ASP A 142 0.91 -13.95 -10.28
CA ASP A 142 2.35 -14.00 -9.99
C ASP A 142 3.05 -12.66 -10.22
N THR A 143 2.30 -11.62 -10.54
CA THR A 143 2.84 -10.32 -10.93
C THR A 143 2.35 -9.25 -9.96
N GLU A 144 3.28 -8.58 -9.30
CA GLU A 144 2.95 -7.47 -8.42
C GLU A 144 2.48 -6.27 -9.24
N VAL A 145 1.50 -5.52 -8.73
CA VAL A 145 1.08 -4.24 -9.31
C VAL A 145 1.50 -3.13 -8.35
N VAL A 146 2.32 -2.21 -8.85
CA VAL A 146 2.83 -1.07 -8.09
C VAL A 146 2.34 0.22 -8.74
N SER A 147 1.80 1.15 -7.95
CA SER A 147 1.39 2.46 -8.47
C SER A 147 2.39 3.55 -8.06
N LEU A 148 2.97 4.23 -9.05
CA LEU A 148 3.81 5.41 -8.86
C LEU A 148 3.07 6.72 -9.13
N VAL A 149 1.75 6.68 -9.33
CA VAL A 149 0.94 7.89 -9.57
C VAL A 149 1.11 8.91 -8.44
N ASN A 150 1.11 8.45 -7.18
CA ASN A 150 1.28 9.29 -6.00
C ASN A 150 2.41 8.81 -5.06
N ALA A 151 3.14 7.76 -5.42
CA ALA A 151 4.20 7.19 -4.59
C ALA A 151 5.59 7.59 -5.11
N PRO A 152 6.61 7.66 -4.22
CA PRO A 152 7.99 7.87 -4.62
C PRO A 152 8.51 6.73 -5.50
N VAL A 153 9.34 7.05 -6.50
CA VAL A 153 9.82 6.08 -7.50
C VAL A 153 10.54 4.88 -6.87
N HIS A 154 11.30 5.07 -5.79
CA HIS A 154 12.02 3.99 -5.13
C HIS A 154 11.08 2.89 -4.58
N THR A 155 9.80 3.20 -4.33
CA THR A 155 8.83 2.21 -3.86
C THR A 155 8.48 1.15 -4.91
N ALA A 156 8.92 1.31 -6.15
CA ALA A 156 8.85 0.28 -7.19
C ALA A 156 10.15 -0.52 -7.37
N VAL A 157 11.18 -0.29 -6.57
CA VAL A 157 12.41 -1.12 -6.58
C VAL A 157 12.15 -2.43 -5.82
N ARG A 158 12.51 -3.57 -6.44
CA ARG A 158 12.40 -4.91 -5.81
C ARG A 158 13.70 -5.68 -5.94
N ARG A 159 13.85 -6.71 -5.12
CA ARG A 159 15.04 -7.58 -5.05
C ARG A 159 14.89 -8.89 -5.80
N GLY A 160 13.91 -9.00 -6.67
CA GLY A 160 13.58 -10.18 -7.46
C GLY A 160 12.12 -10.16 -7.86
N GLY A 161 11.67 -11.22 -8.55
CA GLY A 161 10.30 -11.31 -9.02
C GLY A 161 10.00 -10.41 -10.22
N ARG A 162 8.73 -10.06 -10.39
CA ARG A 162 8.26 -9.22 -11.48
C ARG A 162 7.12 -8.31 -11.03
N ALA A 163 7.05 -7.13 -11.63
CA ALA A 163 5.97 -6.20 -11.38
C ALA A 163 5.52 -5.49 -12.66
N VAL A 164 4.28 -5.05 -12.62
CA VAL A 164 3.73 -4.06 -13.52
C VAL A 164 3.58 -2.76 -12.74
N VAL A 165 4.20 -1.69 -13.23
CA VAL A 165 4.27 -0.39 -12.55
C VAL A 165 3.43 0.63 -13.30
N LEU A 166 2.40 1.16 -12.64
CA LEU A 166 1.56 2.24 -13.17
C LEU A 166 2.35 3.55 -13.08
N SER A 167 2.64 4.13 -14.22
CA SER A 167 3.40 5.39 -14.33
C SER A 167 2.53 6.60 -13.98
N ARG A 168 3.20 7.65 -13.49
CA ARG A 168 2.59 8.97 -13.32
C ARG A 168 2.52 9.72 -14.65
N ASP A 169 3.61 9.67 -15.42
CA ASP A 169 3.86 10.47 -16.61
C ASP A 169 4.98 9.87 -17.48
N ALA A 170 5.34 10.55 -18.55
CA ALA A 170 6.44 10.18 -19.46
C ALA A 170 7.83 10.16 -18.81
N ALA A 171 8.03 10.85 -17.67
CA ALA A 171 9.32 10.87 -16.97
C ALA A 171 9.52 9.66 -16.03
N THR A 172 8.44 8.99 -15.66
CA THR A 172 8.45 7.87 -14.71
C THR A 172 9.35 6.71 -15.16
N PRO A 173 9.37 6.27 -16.45
CA PRO A 173 10.25 5.18 -16.88
C PRO A 173 11.74 5.49 -16.67
N ALA A 174 12.20 6.68 -17.05
CA ALA A 174 13.59 7.08 -16.86
C ALA A 174 13.97 7.17 -15.38
N ALA A 175 13.09 7.72 -14.55
CA ALA A 175 13.30 7.82 -13.11
C ALA A 175 13.39 6.45 -12.43
N LEU A 176 12.53 5.48 -12.80
CA LEU A 176 12.57 4.13 -12.25
C LEU A 176 13.81 3.36 -12.73
N ALA A 177 14.19 3.50 -14.00
CA ALA A 177 15.40 2.90 -14.54
C ALA A 177 16.65 3.42 -13.80
N ALA A 178 16.73 4.73 -13.54
CA ALA A 178 17.81 5.34 -12.74
C ALA A 178 17.82 4.82 -11.30
N ALA A 179 16.66 4.67 -10.64
CA ALA A 179 16.57 4.11 -9.30
C ALA A 179 17.01 2.65 -9.23
N LEU A 180 16.63 1.82 -10.21
CA LEU A 180 17.10 0.44 -10.33
C LEU A 180 18.61 0.38 -10.52
N THR A 181 19.17 1.20 -11.40
CA THR A 181 20.60 1.26 -11.67
C THR A 181 21.39 1.74 -10.43
N GLY A 182 20.91 2.79 -9.77
CA GLY A 182 21.53 3.34 -8.55
C GLY A 182 21.51 2.38 -7.36
N THR A 183 20.60 1.40 -7.35
CA THR A 183 20.51 0.34 -6.33
C THR A 183 21.18 -0.99 -6.78
N GLY A 184 21.99 -0.96 -7.85
CA GLY A 184 22.72 -2.13 -8.36
C GLY A 184 21.84 -3.14 -9.11
N ARG A 185 20.67 -2.71 -9.64
CA ARG A 185 19.71 -3.56 -10.36
C ARG A 185 19.54 -3.17 -11.82
N GLY A 186 20.55 -2.52 -12.39
CA GLY A 186 20.52 -2.04 -13.76
C GLY A 186 20.32 -3.13 -14.82
N ALA A 187 20.68 -4.37 -14.53
CA ALA A 187 20.46 -5.52 -15.41
C ALA A 187 19.00 -6.06 -15.39
N SER A 188 18.08 -5.44 -14.63
CA SER A 188 16.65 -5.80 -14.66
C SER A 188 16.08 -5.64 -16.07
N GLU A 189 15.29 -6.62 -16.54
CA GLU A 189 14.55 -6.51 -17.80
C GLU A 189 13.46 -5.45 -17.64
N PHE A 190 13.44 -4.46 -18.50
CA PHE A 190 12.60 -3.28 -18.38
C PHE A 190 11.85 -3.05 -19.69
N THR A 191 10.53 -3.04 -19.65
CA THR A 191 9.66 -2.86 -20.81
C THR A 191 8.66 -1.75 -20.54
N VAL A 192 8.61 -0.74 -21.41
CA VAL A 192 7.62 0.33 -21.37
C VAL A 192 6.54 0.04 -22.43
N LEU A 193 5.29 0.01 -22.00
CA LEU A 193 4.11 -0.22 -22.84
C LEU A 193 3.30 1.08 -22.82
N GLU A 194 3.22 1.71 -23.97
CA GLU A 194 2.57 3.01 -24.16
C GLU A 194 1.21 2.82 -24.85
N GLN A 195 0.19 3.59 -24.51
CA GLN A 195 -1.16 3.56 -25.08
C GLN A 195 -1.73 2.13 -25.20
N ILE A 196 -1.43 1.28 -24.19
CA ILE A 196 -1.72 -0.15 -24.22
C ILE A 196 -3.20 -0.43 -24.44
N GLY A 197 -3.50 -1.34 -25.38
CA GLY A 197 -4.85 -1.70 -25.81
C GLY A 197 -5.42 -0.76 -26.85
N GLY A 198 -4.81 0.41 -27.11
CA GLY A 198 -5.27 1.39 -28.08
C GLY A 198 -4.61 1.26 -29.47
N PRO A 199 -5.09 2.03 -30.45
CA PRO A 199 -4.54 2.02 -31.81
C PRO A 199 -3.11 2.58 -31.90
N ALA A 200 -2.66 3.34 -30.90
CA ALA A 200 -1.32 3.89 -30.81
C ALA A 200 -0.40 3.08 -29.87
N GLU A 201 -0.76 1.83 -29.57
CA GLU A 201 0.05 0.95 -28.71
C GLU A 201 1.49 0.82 -29.21
N ARG A 202 2.45 1.04 -28.31
CA ARG A 202 3.88 0.92 -28.59
C ARG A 202 4.59 0.23 -27.43
N ILE A 203 5.48 -0.71 -27.73
CA ILE A 203 6.22 -1.49 -26.72
C ILE A 203 7.71 -1.35 -27.00
N ARG A 204 8.47 -1.00 -25.96
CA ARG A 204 9.93 -0.86 -26.01
C ARG A 204 10.56 -1.57 -24.82
N SER A 205 11.55 -2.41 -25.09
CA SER A 205 12.23 -3.21 -24.05
C SER A 205 13.74 -2.99 -24.09
N GLY A 206 14.39 -3.20 -22.93
CA GLY A 206 15.82 -3.19 -22.76
C GLY A 206 16.18 -3.34 -21.29
N PRO A 207 17.48 -3.47 -20.93
CA PRO A 207 17.92 -3.42 -19.54
C PRO A 207 17.69 -2.03 -18.92
N ALA A 208 17.44 -1.98 -17.61
CA ALA A 208 17.17 -0.72 -16.91
C ALA A 208 18.36 0.26 -16.97
N ASP A 209 19.62 -0.22 -16.96
CA ASP A 209 20.81 0.64 -17.07
C ASP A 209 20.88 1.36 -18.43
N ILE A 210 20.45 0.71 -19.52
CA ILE A 210 20.38 1.34 -20.84
C ILE A 210 19.30 2.43 -20.85
N TRP A 211 18.14 2.16 -20.24
CA TRP A 211 17.08 3.16 -20.08
C TRP A 211 17.50 4.34 -19.20
N ALA A 212 18.31 4.09 -18.16
CA ALA A 212 18.85 5.14 -17.30
C ALA A 212 19.90 6.01 -18.02
N ALA A 213 20.75 5.39 -18.85
CA ALA A 213 21.82 6.09 -19.57
C ALA A 213 21.32 6.90 -20.76
N ALA A 214 20.31 6.39 -21.49
CA ALA A 214 19.79 6.99 -22.70
C ALA A 214 18.26 6.81 -22.82
N PRO A 215 17.47 7.47 -21.97
CA PRO A 215 16.03 7.35 -22.03
C PRO A 215 15.49 7.93 -23.35
N PRO A 216 14.55 7.26 -24.03
CA PRO A 216 13.88 7.82 -25.20
C PRO A 216 13.17 9.13 -24.84
N ALA A 217 13.27 10.14 -25.72
CA ALA A 217 12.68 11.45 -25.50
C ALA A 217 11.17 11.52 -25.83
N ASP A 218 10.66 10.51 -26.55
CA ASP A 218 9.28 10.45 -27.11
C ASP A 218 8.38 9.45 -26.38
N ILE A 219 8.54 9.31 -25.06
CA ILE A 219 7.65 8.49 -24.23
C ILE A 219 6.30 9.19 -24.07
N ASP A 220 5.22 8.44 -24.27
CA ASP A 220 3.86 8.93 -24.03
C ASP A 220 3.55 8.97 -22.52
N ASP A 221 2.78 9.98 -22.08
CA ASP A 221 2.35 10.10 -20.69
C ASP A 221 1.50 8.90 -20.24
N LEU A 222 0.69 8.33 -21.14
CA LEU A 222 -0.06 7.11 -20.87
C LEU A 222 0.81 5.89 -21.10
N ASN A 223 1.57 5.53 -20.09
CA ASN A 223 2.44 4.37 -20.14
C ASN A 223 2.34 3.52 -18.87
N ILE A 224 2.77 2.28 -18.99
CA ILE A 224 2.91 1.31 -17.91
C ILE A 224 4.24 0.57 -18.11
N ILE A 225 4.89 0.21 -17.01
CA ILE A 225 6.21 -0.41 -17.08
C ILE A 225 6.11 -1.85 -16.56
N ALA A 226 6.58 -2.82 -17.33
CA ALA A 226 6.76 -4.19 -16.89
C ALA A 226 8.24 -4.40 -16.54
N VAL A 227 8.52 -4.82 -15.30
CA VAL A 227 9.87 -5.07 -14.81
C VAL A 227 10.00 -6.52 -14.36
N ARG A 228 11.01 -7.23 -14.88
CA ARG A 228 11.52 -8.46 -14.27
C ARG A 228 12.79 -8.09 -13.54
N TYR A 229 12.71 -8.05 -12.22
CA TYR A 229 13.82 -7.58 -11.40
C TYR A 229 14.99 -8.56 -11.39
N GLN A 230 16.19 -8.02 -11.43
CA GLN A 230 17.40 -8.79 -11.19
C GLN A 230 17.32 -9.42 -9.79
N PRO A 231 17.47 -10.77 -9.66
CA PRO A 231 17.47 -11.44 -8.37
C PRO A 231 18.61 -10.95 -7.46
N ASP A 232 18.34 -10.99 -6.17
CA ASP A 232 19.30 -10.64 -5.12
C ASP A 232 19.26 -11.74 -4.04
N GLU A 233 20.40 -12.06 -3.46
CA GLU A 233 20.52 -13.03 -2.36
C GLU A 233 19.74 -12.61 -1.08
N HIS A 234 19.36 -11.34 -0.98
CA HIS A 234 18.64 -10.75 0.15
C HIS A 234 17.16 -10.47 -0.16
N ASP A 235 16.50 -11.30 -0.94
CA ASP A 235 15.06 -11.15 -1.23
C ASP A 235 14.13 -11.73 -0.14
N GLY A 236 14.69 -12.50 0.81
CA GLY A 236 13.96 -13.10 1.93
C GLY A 236 13.34 -12.09 2.90
N LEU A 237 12.40 -12.57 3.74
CA LEU A 237 11.68 -11.74 4.72
C LEU A 237 12.57 -11.24 5.86
N SER A 238 13.58 -12.01 6.28
CA SER A 238 14.48 -11.64 7.37
C SER A 238 15.86 -11.31 6.82
N LEU A 239 16.19 -10.03 6.82
CA LEU A 239 17.44 -9.53 6.27
C LEU A 239 18.60 -9.68 7.25
N PRO A 240 19.84 -10.01 6.81
CA PRO A 240 21.01 -9.95 7.69
C PRO A 240 21.29 -8.51 8.12
N ASP A 241 21.88 -8.33 9.30
CA ASP A 241 22.21 -7.00 9.84
C ASP A 241 23.09 -6.21 8.87
N ALA A 242 24.04 -6.88 8.20
CA ALA A 242 24.96 -6.26 7.25
C ALA A 242 24.29 -5.69 5.97
N ALA A 243 23.01 -6.04 5.72
CA ALA A 243 22.26 -5.49 4.59
C ALA A 243 21.79 -4.04 4.85
N PHE A 244 21.82 -3.59 6.12
CA PHE A 244 21.42 -2.25 6.52
C PHE A 244 22.62 -1.32 6.72
N SER A 245 22.47 -0.06 6.36
CA SER A 245 23.36 1.00 6.84
C SER A 245 23.05 1.29 8.31
N HIS A 246 24.04 1.12 9.22
CA HIS A 246 23.88 1.37 10.65
C HIS A 246 25.22 1.75 11.31
N ASP A 247 25.16 2.36 12.51
CA ASP A 247 26.31 2.79 13.32
C ASP A 247 26.72 1.77 14.39
N GLY A 248 26.22 0.54 14.29
CA GLY A 248 26.35 -0.51 15.30
C GLY A 248 25.08 -0.68 16.14
N GLN A 249 24.23 0.34 16.21
CA GLN A 249 22.92 0.23 16.84
C GLN A 249 21.88 -0.21 15.81
N ILE A 250 21.56 -1.48 15.86
CA ILE A 250 20.54 -2.10 15.03
C ILE A 250 19.87 -3.20 15.83
N THR A 251 18.55 -3.32 15.76
CA THR A 251 17.84 -4.49 16.27
C THR A 251 18.32 -5.71 15.50
N LYS A 252 18.95 -6.65 16.18
CA LYS A 252 19.58 -7.82 15.56
C LYS A 252 18.55 -8.70 14.83
N GLN A 253 18.97 -9.34 13.74
CA GLN A 253 18.09 -10.12 12.85
C GLN A 253 17.13 -11.06 13.61
N THR A 254 17.64 -11.85 14.56
CA THR A 254 16.79 -12.75 15.36
C THR A 254 15.73 -12.00 16.16
N ILE A 255 16.07 -10.83 16.72
CA ILE A 255 15.15 -10.01 17.50
C ILE A 255 14.16 -9.29 16.60
N ARG A 256 14.59 -8.84 15.40
CA ARG A 256 13.65 -8.29 14.40
C ARG A 256 12.59 -9.32 14.02
N ALA A 257 12.98 -10.57 13.77
CA ALA A 257 12.05 -11.63 13.40
C ALA A 257 10.98 -11.87 14.47
N VAL A 258 11.37 -11.97 15.77
CA VAL A 258 10.38 -12.14 16.85
C VAL A 258 9.57 -10.89 17.11
N THR A 259 10.13 -9.70 16.87
CA THR A 259 9.40 -8.43 16.98
C THR A 259 8.35 -8.30 15.87
N LEU A 260 8.69 -8.62 14.63
CA LEU A 260 7.73 -8.62 13.51
C LEU A 260 6.61 -9.64 13.72
N ALA A 261 6.93 -10.83 14.28
CA ALA A 261 5.91 -11.80 14.64
C ALA A 261 4.93 -11.25 15.70
N ALA A 262 5.41 -10.49 16.70
CA ALA A 262 4.57 -9.83 17.69
C ALA A 262 3.75 -8.66 17.09
N LEU A 263 4.34 -7.89 16.19
CA LEU A 263 3.68 -6.80 15.46
C LEU A 263 2.58 -7.33 14.52
N SER A 264 2.75 -8.55 13.98
CA SER A 264 1.75 -9.24 13.13
C SER A 264 1.26 -8.38 11.94
N PRO A 265 2.13 -8.02 10.98
CA PRO A 265 1.80 -7.13 9.86
C PRO A 265 0.61 -7.64 9.03
N ARG A 266 -0.29 -6.74 8.64
CA ARG A 266 -1.43 -7.02 7.77
C ARG A 266 -1.40 -6.09 6.56
N PRO A 267 -1.92 -6.51 5.41
CA PRO A 267 -1.96 -5.66 4.22
C PRO A 267 -2.57 -4.28 4.48
N GLY A 268 -1.88 -3.24 4.02
CA GLY A 268 -2.33 -1.85 4.09
C GLY A 268 -2.09 -1.12 5.42
N GLU A 269 -1.62 -1.80 6.48
CA GLU A 269 -1.42 -1.19 7.80
C GLU A 269 -0.23 -0.21 7.83
N LEU A 270 -0.36 0.78 8.72
CA LEU A 270 0.67 1.77 9.01
C LEU A 270 1.32 1.50 10.37
N LEU A 271 2.64 1.36 10.37
CA LEU A 271 3.46 1.27 11.59
C LEU A 271 4.01 2.66 11.98
N TRP A 272 3.95 2.99 13.27
CA TRP A 272 4.89 3.95 13.87
C TRP A 272 6.05 3.20 14.51
N ASP A 273 7.28 3.45 14.04
CA ASP A 273 8.52 2.90 14.59
C ASP A 273 9.22 3.97 15.44
N VAL A 274 9.00 3.91 16.75
CA VAL A 274 9.47 4.91 17.72
C VAL A 274 10.84 4.52 18.27
N GLY A 275 11.82 5.43 18.12
CA GLY A 275 13.22 5.14 18.41
C GLY A 275 13.79 4.18 17.38
N SER A 276 13.59 4.51 16.10
CA SER A 276 13.76 3.62 14.95
C SER A 276 15.21 3.20 14.68
N GLY A 277 16.20 3.97 15.15
CA GLY A 277 17.62 3.69 14.99
C GLY A 277 18.04 3.65 13.52
N SER A 278 18.29 2.46 12.99
CA SER A 278 18.61 2.25 11.58
C SER A 278 17.38 2.08 10.66
N GLY A 279 16.18 2.09 11.21
CA GLY A 279 14.94 1.82 10.46
C GLY A 279 14.70 0.36 10.11
N SER A 280 15.46 -0.56 10.70
CA SER A 280 15.40 -1.96 10.28
C SER A 280 14.05 -2.64 10.54
N ILE A 281 13.33 -2.26 11.61
CA ILE A 281 11.97 -2.74 11.88
C ILE A 281 10.99 -2.13 10.87
N ALA A 282 11.04 -0.81 10.64
CA ALA A 282 10.19 -0.14 9.66
C ALA A 282 10.34 -0.73 8.25
N VAL A 283 11.60 -0.98 7.82
CA VAL A 283 11.89 -1.58 6.51
C VAL A 283 11.32 -3.00 6.40
N GLU A 284 11.59 -3.87 7.36
CA GLU A 284 11.07 -5.25 7.32
C GLU A 284 9.55 -5.30 7.49
N TRP A 285 8.95 -4.39 8.27
CA TRP A 285 7.51 -4.21 8.35
C TRP A 285 6.89 -3.93 6.98
N CYS A 286 7.40 -2.93 6.27
CA CYS A 286 6.90 -2.57 4.93
C CYS A 286 7.04 -3.70 3.91
N ARG A 287 8.06 -4.58 4.09
CA ARG A 287 8.30 -5.76 3.24
C ARG A 287 7.45 -6.98 3.61
N SER A 288 6.83 -6.98 4.79
CA SER A 288 6.14 -8.16 5.33
C SER A 288 4.76 -8.40 4.71
N ALA A 289 4.07 -7.34 4.27
CA ALA A 289 2.76 -7.47 3.64
C ALA A 289 2.51 -6.34 2.61
N PRO A 290 1.71 -6.60 1.56
CA PRO A 290 1.41 -5.61 0.55
C PRO A 290 0.76 -4.34 1.14
N GLY A 291 1.21 -3.17 0.69
CA GLY A 291 0.65 -1.88 1.11
C GLY A 291 1.01 -1.44 2.53
N CYS A 292 1.82 -2.21 3.27
CA CYS A 292 2.38 -1.77 4.55
C CYS A 292 3.27 -0.53 4.36
N ARG A 293 3.11 0.45 5.25
CA ARG A 293 3.88 1.69 5.31
C ARG A 293 4.37 1.92 6.73
N ALA A 294 5.35 2.81 6.89
CA ALA A 294 5.83 3.17 8.22
C ALA A 294 6.13 4.67 8.36
N VAL A 295 5.96 5.17 9.57
CA VAL A 295 6.53 6.45 10.02
C VAL A 295 7.59 6.11 11.05
N ALA A 296 8.84 6.47 10.78
CA ALA A 296 9.99 6.24 11.65
C ALA A 296 10.32 7.53 12.42
N PHE A 297 10.30 7.46 13.74
CA PHE A 297 10.67 8.57 14.63
C PHE A 297 12.06 8.32 15.20
N GLU A 298 12.99 9.25 14.95
CA GLU A 298 14.39 9.13 15.40
C GLU A 298 14.96 10.50 15.75
N THR A 299 15.56 10.61 16.92
CA THR A 299 16.14 11.85 17.45
C THR A 299 17.42 12.26 16.70
N ASP A 300 18.28 11.28 16.38
CA ASP A 300 19.60 11.52 15.78
C ASP A 300 19.47 11.83 14.26
N PRO A 301 19.90 13.02 13.79
CA PRO A 301 19.82 13.38 12.36
C PRO A 301 20.57 12.41 11.44
N GLN A 302 21.73 11.90 11.84
CA GLN A 302 22.51 10.99 11.00
C GLN A 302 21.81 9.62 10.87
N ARG A 303 21.11 9.18 11.93
CA ARG A 303 20.29 7.96 11.86
C ARG A 303 19.06 8.18 10.97
N ARG A 304 18.43 9.35 11.01
CA ARG A 304 17.35 9.68 10.06
C ARG A 304 17.79 9.57 8.62
N GLU A 305 18.99 10.06 8.27
CA GLU A 305 19.57 9.89 6.93
C GLU A 305 19.79 8.41 6.57
N ARG A 306 20.24 7.58 7.53
CA ARG A 306 20.40 6.13 7.32
C ARG A 306 19.05 5.43 7.14
N ILE A 307 18.01 5.81 7.89
CA ILE A 307 16.65 5.28 7.71
C ILE A 307 16.18 5.56 6.29
N ALA A 308 16.32 6.80 5.81
CA ALA A 308 15.95 7.18 4.45
C ALA A 308 16.74 6.40 3.39
N ALA A 309 18.06 6.26 3.59
CA ALA A 309 18.91 5.47 2.69
C ALA A 309 18.51 3.98 2.67
N ASN A 310 18.21 3.39 3.82
CA ASN A 310 17.73 2.02 3.92
C ASN A 310 16.34 1.87 3.24
N ALA A 311 15.42 2.81 3.45
CA ALA A 311 14.11 2.79 2.80
C ALA A 311 14.24 2.79 1.26
N ILE A 312 15.12 3.64 0.72
CA ILE A 312 15.43 3.69 -0.72
C ILE A 312 16.05 2.36 -1.19
N ALA A 313 17.06 1.85 -0.49
CA ALA A 313 17.77 0.62 -0.86
C ALA A 313 16.86 -0.61 -0.89
N PHE A 314 15.83 -0.64 -0.05
CA PHE A 314 14.87 -1.74 0.04
C PHE A 314 13.53 -1.47 -0.68
N GLY A 315 13.36 -0.31 -1.29
CA GLY A 315 12.17 0.03 -2.07
C GLY A 315 10.89 0.11 -1.25
N VAL A 316 10.97 0.67 -0.04
CA VAL A 316 9.84 0.71 0.90
C VAL A 316 9.42 2.14 1.23
N ASP A 317 8.13 2.31 1.57
CA ASP A 317 7.54 3.60 1.94
C ASP A 317 7.70 3.83 3.45
N VAL A 318 8.76 4.55 3.84
CA VAL A 318 9.03 4.95 5.21
C VAL A 318 9.13 6.47 5.28
N GLN A 319 8.18 7.11 5.93
CA GLN A 319 8.27 8.53 6.27
C GLN A 319 9.19 8.71 7.48
N VAL A 320 10.25 9.51 7.35
CA VAL A 320 11.19 9.77 8.45
C VAL A 320 10.84 11.09 9.14
N ARG A 321 10.74 11.05 10.47
CA ARG A 321 10.41 12.18 11.33
C ARG A 321 11.44 12.37 12.45
N GLY A 322 11.32 13.49 13.17
CA GLY A 322 12.14 13.85 14.30
C GLY A 322 11.85 13.05 15.57
N GLU A 323 12.10 13.66 16.71
CA GLU A 323 11.99 13.00 18.02
C GLU A 323 10.54 12.77 18.45
N ALA A 324 10.23 11.57 18.90
CA ALA A 324 8.96 11.22 19.54
C ALA A 324 8.95 11.65 21.03
N PRO A 325 7.82 12.11 21.61
CA PRO A 325 6.53 12.33 20.95
C PRO A 325 6.39 13.71 20.27
N ASP A 326 7.41 14.58 20.32
CA ASP A 326 7.33 15.98 19.90
C ASP A 326 6.96 16.13 18.41
N ASP A 327 7.32 15.15 17.58
CA ASP A 327 7.03 15.16 16.14
C ASP A 327 5.90 14.19 15.74
N PHE A 328 5.00 13.87 16.66
CA PHE A 328 3.78 13.10 16.35
C PHE A 328 2.74 13.93 15.60
N ALA A 329 2.72 15.24 15.82
CA ALA A 329 1.75 16.13 15.21
C ALA A 329 1.77 16.07 13.66
N GLY A 330 0.58 15.88 13.05
CA GLY A 330 0.45 15.76 11.59
C GLY A 330 0.99 14.46 10.99
N ALA A 331 1.41 13.48 11.79
CA ALA A 331 1.65 12.14 11.31
C ALA A 331 0.29 11.43 11.07
N PRO A 332 0.17 10.59 10.03
CA PRO A 332 -1.04 9.81 9.82
C PRO A 332 -1.25 8.81 10.97
N GLN A 333 -2.50 8.57 11.36
CA GLN A 333 -2.86 7.68 12.46
C GLN A 333 -2.31 6.25 12.22
N PRO A 334 -1.59 5.65 13.20
CA PRO A 334 -1.04 4.31 13.05
C PRO A 334 -2.08 3.23 13.37
N ASP A 335 -1.94 2.07 12.73
CA ASP A 335 -2.62 0.84 13.13
C ASP A 335 -1.82 0.09 14.21
N VAL A 336 -0.49 0.25 14.17
CA VAL A 336 0.47 -0.45 15.04
C VAL A 336 1.59 0.51 15.44
N ILE A 337 2.01 0.41 16.71
CA ILE A 337 3.17 1.14 17.21
C ILE A 337 4.22 0.16 17.73
N PHE A 338 5.46 0.34 17.31
CA PHE A 338 6.64 -0.30 17.90
C PHE A 338 7.46 0.74 18.65
N ILE A 339 7.86 0.43 19.88
CA ILE A 339 8.79 1.25 20.68
C ILE A 339 10.09 0.46 20.83
N GLY A 340 11.10 0.86 20.04
CA GLY A 340 12.45 0.28 20.07
C GLY A 340 13.44 1.05 20.91
N GLY A 341 13.13 2.32 21.22
CA GLY A 341 13.95 3.22 22.03
C GLY A 341 13.12 4.32 22.67
N GLY A 342 13.70 5.02 23.65
CA GLY A 342 13.03 6.15 24.31
C GLY A 342 12.00 5.79 25.39
N LEU A 343 11.81 4.52 25.75
CA LEU A 343 10.83 4.06 26.74
C LEU A 343 10.88 4.81 28.07
N THR A 344 12.06 5.28 28.48
CA THR A 344 12.26 6.02 29.74
C THR A 344 11.85 7.49 29.66
N ARG A 345 11.47 7.98 28.48
CA ARG A 345 10.95 9.34 28.30
C ARG A 345 9.54 9.43 28.90
N THR A 346 9.38 10.36 29.83
CA THR A 346 8.11 10.56 30.54
C THR A 346 6.98 10.88 29.55
N GLY A 347 5.87 10.18 29.67
CA GLY A 347 4.67 10.40 28.85
C GLY A 347 4.69 9.75 27.45
N LEU A 348 5.83 9.20 26.98
CA LEU A 348 5.93 8.64 25.63
C LEU A 348 4.93 7.50 25.37
N VAL A 349 4.80 6.57 26.31
CA VAL A 349 3.93 5.40 26.14
C VAL A 349 2.46 5.81 26.18
N GLU A 350 2.10 6.74 27.07
CA GLU A 350 0.77 7.33 27.14
C GLU A 350 0.38 8.04 25.82
N GLU A 351 1.28 8.85 25.27
CA GLU A 351 1.07 9.52 23.98
C GLU A 351 0.91 8.51 22.84
N CYS A 352 1.72 7.46 22.80
CA CYS A 352 1.57 6.39 21.83
C CYS A 352 0.16 5.74 21.89
N PHE A 353 -0.35 5.48 23.11
CA PHE A 353 -1.72 4.96 23.25
C PHE A 353 -2.79 5.95 22.81
N GLY A 354 -2.58 7.25 23.00
CA GLY A 354 -3.49 8.30 22.55
C GLY A 354 -3.68 8.34 21.03
N HIS A 355 -2.71 7.85 20.26
CA HIS A 355 -2.77 7.81 18.78
C HIS A 355 -3.27 6.48 18.22
N LEU A 356 -3.30 5.39 19.01
CA LEU A 356 -3.78 4.10 18.53
C LEU A 356 -5.32 4.06 18.45
N PRO A 357 -5.90 3.56 17.34
CA PRO A 357 -7.34 3.31 17.26
C PRO A 357 -7.75 2.10 18.11
N GLY A 358 -9.05 1.95 18.35
CA GLY A 358 -9.59 0.69 18.89
C GLY A 358 -9.17 -0.49 18.02
N GLY A 359 -8.69 -1.57 18.63
CA GLY A 359 -8.12 -2.71 17.93
C GLY A 359 -6.65 -2.55 17.51
N GLY A 360 -6.05 -1.36 17.68
CA GLY A 360 -4.64 -1.10 17.42
C GLY A 360 -3.70 -1.91 18.33
N ARG A 361 -2.44 -2.08 17.91
CA ARG A 361 -1.45 -2.91 18.62
C ARG A 361 -0.22 -2.08 19.00
N LEU A 362 0.31 -2.34 20.20
CA LEU A 362 1.60 -1.79 20.63
C LEU A 362 2.54 -2.93 21.01
N VAL A 363 3.77 -2.85 20.50
CA VAL A 363 4.88 -3.74 20.89
C VAL A 363 6.05 -2.88 21.36
N ALA A 364 6.64 -3.21 22.50
CA ALA A 364 7.80 -2.49 23.00
C ALA A 364 8.90 -3.47 23.41
N ASN A 365 10.15 -3.14 23.09
CA ASN A 365 11.34 -3.90 23.46
C ASN A 365 12.19 -3.11 24.46
N ALA A 366 12.67 -3.79 25.49
CA ALA A 366 13.56 -3.24 26.52
C ALA A 366 14.83 -4.07 26.65
N VAL A 367 15.98 -3.39 26.72
CA VAL A 367 17.32 -3.99 26.92
C VAL A 367 18.01 -3.52 28.20
N THR A 368 17.45 -2.49 28.87
CA THR A 368 17.96 -1.97 30.15
C THR A 368 17.01 -2.29 31.29
N ALA A 369 17.52 -2.35 32.50
CA ALA A 369 16.72 -2.64 33.70
C ALA A 369 15.62 -1.57 33.92
N GLU A 370 15.92 -0.30 33.63
CA GLU A 370 14.97 0.81 33.76
C GLU A 370 13.81 0.66 32.79
N SER A 371 14.12 0.38 31.53
CA SER A 371 13.10 0.15 30.48
C SER A 371 12.29 -1.12 30.76
N GLU A 372 12.93 -2.20 31.23
CA GLU A 372 12.24 -3.43 31.61
C GLU A 372 11.26 -3.19 32.77
N ALA A 373 11.67 -2.44 33.81
CA ALA A 373 10.81 -2.10 34.91
C ALA A 373 9.54 -1.36 34.47
N LEU A 374 9.66 -0.47 33.48
CA LEU A 374 8.51 0.23 32.88
C LEU A 374 7.58 -0.75 32.12
N LEU A 375 8.12 -1.67 31.33
CA LEU A 375 7.29 -2.67 30.64
C LEU A 375 6.52 -3.57 31.61
N VAL A 376 7.15 -3.97 32.75
CA VAL A 376 6.48 -4.74 33.80
C VAL A 376 5.34 -3.93 34.42
N GLN A 377 5.53 -2.64 34.68
CA GLN A 377 4.49 -1.76 35.20
C GLN A 377 3.33 -1.62 34.22
N TRP A 378 3.61 -1.41 32.91
CA TRP A 378 2.60 -1.32 31.87
C TRP A 378 1.82 -2.63 31.72
N HIS A 379 2.52 -3.76 31.71
CA HIS A 379 1.89 -5.08 31.71
C HIS A 379 0.94 -5.27 32.91
N SER A 380 1.32 -4.80 34.09
CA SER A 380 0.47 -4.90 35.31
C SER A 380 -0.81 -4.05 35.20
N ARG A 381 -0.79 -2.97 34.41
CA ARG A 381 -1.94 -2.05 34.21
C ARG A 381 -2.87 -2.49 33.08
N LEU A 382 -2.31 -2.93 31.96
CA LEU A 382 -3.04 -3.17 30.70
C LEU A 382 -3.05 -4.64 30.29
N ALA A 383 -2.45 -5.54 31.07
CA ALA A 383 -2.22 -6.93 30.71
C ALA A 383 -1.42 -7.05 29.38
N GLY A 384 -1.84 -7.90 28.44
CA GLY A 384 -1.08 -8.19 27.23
C GLY A 384 -0.09 -9.33 27.47
N GLU A 385 0.86 -9.49 26.56
CA GLU A 385 1.86 -10.55 26.64
C GLU A 385 3.23 -9.98 26.98
N LEU A 386 3.88 -10.51 28.03
CA LEU A 386 5.23 -10.14 28.43
C LEU A 386 6.16 -11.35 28.20
N ARG A 387 7.16 -11.18 27.36
CA ARG A 387 8.14 -12.22 26.99
C ARG A 387 9.55 -11.75 27.30
N ARG A 388 10.46 -12.70 27.55
CA ARG A 388 11.89 -12.43 27.64
C ARG A 388 12.65 -13.39 26.72
N PHE A 389 13.50 -12.83 25.86
CA PHE A 389 14.30 -13.58 24.91
C PHE A 389 15.77 -13.48 25.26
N GLN A 390 16.47 -14.60 25.25
CA GLN A 390 17.92 -14.67 25.29
C GLN A 390 18.38 -15.75 24.33
N HIS A 391 19.33 -15.43 23.47
CA HIS A 391 19.92 -16.40 22.55
C HIS A 391 21.45 -16.39 22.67
N TYR A 392 22.06 -17.44 22.19
CA TYR A 392 23.50 -17.65 22.19
C TYR A 392 23.99 -17.73 20.76
N ARG A 393 25.16 -17.17 20.47
CA ARG A 393 25.86 -17.31 19.19
C ARG A 393 27.06 -18.23 19.35
N GLY A 394 27.27 -19.11 18.39
CA GLY A 394 28.52 -19.86 18.28
C GLY A 394 29.63 -18.92 17.79
N GLU A 395 30.69 -18.77 18.58
CA GLU A 395 31.85 -17.97 18.22
C GLU A 395 33.14 -18.81 18.36
N PRO A 396 34.21 -18.50 17.59
CA PRO A 396 35.49 -19.20 17.70
C PRO A 396 36.05 -19.11 19.13
N LEU A 397 36.44 -20.25 19.66
CA LEU A 397 37.10 -20.38 20.94
C LEU A 397 38.34 -21.27 20.78
N GLY A 398 39.47 -20.68 20.41
CA GLY A 398 40.65 -21.42 19.96
C GLY A 398 40.35 -22.27 18.72
N GLY A 399 40.60 -23.59 18.79
CA GLY A 399 40.27 -24.54 17.71
C GLY A 399 38.82 -25.07 17.73
N PHE A 400 37.97 -24.54 18.62
CA PHE A 400 36.61 -25.00 18.86
C PHE A 400 35.59 -23.87 18.67
N THR A 401 34.29 -24.19 18.76
CA THR A 401 33.21 -23.20 18.81
C THR A 401 32.64 -23.15 20.23
N GLY A 402 32.59 -21.96 20.82
CA GLY A 402 31.97 -21.69 22.10
C GLY A 402 30.67 -20.94 21.97
N TRP A 403 29.76 -21.06 22.94
CA TRP A 403 28.51 -20.32 22.98
C TRP A 403 28.67 -19.01 23.72
N ARG A 404 28.39 -17.88 23.05
CA ARG A 404 28.37 -16.55 23.64
C ARG A 404 26.94 -16.07 23.86
N PRO A 405 26.52 -15.78 25.10
CA PRO A 405 25.20 -15.23 25.36
C PRO A 405 25.09 -13.83 24.77
N GLN A 406 23.96 -13.56 24.13
CA GLN A 406 23.60 -12.22 23.71
C GLN A 406 22.79 -11.52 24.79
N MET A 407 22.69 -10.19 24.74
CA MET A 407 21.91 -9.41 25.69
C MET A 407 20.45 -9.87 25.69
N PRO A 408 19.88 -10.14 26.90
CA PRO A 408 18.45 -10.48 26.98
C PRO A 408 17.60 -9.28 26.60
N ILE A 409 16.44 -9.55 25.99
CA ILE A 409 15.47 -8.54 25.62
C ILE A 409 14.13 -8.91 26.22
N THR A 410 13.53 -7.95 26.94
CA THR A 410 12.15 -8.06 27.41
C THR A 410 11.24 -7.37 26.41
N GLN A 411 10.21 -8.08 25.94
CA GLN A 411 9.20 -7.60 24.99
C GLN A 411 7.84 -7.62 25.64
N TRP A 412 7.11 -6.53 25.50
CA TRP A 412 5.70 -6.45 25.89
C TRP A 412 4.87 -6.13 24.63
N SER A 413 3.75 -6.84 24.48
CA SER A 413 2.79 -6.59 23.42
C SER A 413 1.38 -6.51 23.98
N VAL A 414 0.59 -5.56 23.49
CA VAL A 414 -0.79 -5.33 23.90
C VAL A 414 -1.64 -4.90 22.70
N LYS A 415 -2.90 -5.31 22.70
CA LYS A 415 -3.91 -4.88 21.74
C LYS A 415 -4.96 -4.06 22.50
N LEU A 416 -5.28 -2.88 22.00
CA LEU A 416 -6.41 -2.10 22.53
C LEU A 416 -7.74 -2.78 22.16
N LEU A 417 -8.67 -2.75 23.11
CA LEU A 417 -10.01 -3.32 22.92
C LEU A 417 -10.90 -2.36 22.14
#